data_9a1070634f5b326dfca6d6f731fa9020
#
_entry.id   9a1070634f5b326dfca6d6f731fa9020
#
_cell.length_a   1.000
_cell.length_b   1.000
_cell.length_c   1.000
_cell.angle_alpha   90.00
_cell.angle_beta   90.00
_cell.angle_gamma   90.00
#
_symmetry.space_group_name_H-M   'P 1'
#
loop_
_entity.id
_entity.type
_entity.pdbx_description
1 polymer ?
#
loop_
_entity_poly.entity_id
_entity_poly.type
_entity_poly.pdbx_seq_one_letter_code
_entity_poly.pdbx_strand_id
1 'polypeptide(L)'
;MRKLIKSLTEKVLAISFLTILLSMFTSTSSFSKEDEFVKASRADMLLYGQIFSNYFCIARKSKIKFDEAITTASNNLTAIIISKHGGLLEELDGKTITNNQLLNGSSNVIIETAVLTCPDQVPEKIERKVRKTIEERSNQNDKKNN
;
A
#
# COMPACT_ATOMS: atom_id res chain seq x y z
N MET A 1 -62.77 -19.39 21.28
CA MET A 1 -61.58 -19.43 22.11
C MET A 1 -60.28 -19.90 21.35
N ARG A 2 -60.28 -21.03 20.63
CA ARG A 2 -59.06 -21.51 19.93
C ARG A 2 -58.47 -20.55 18.85
N LYS A 3 -59.26 -19.80 18.15
CA LYS A 3 -58.78 -18.85 17.09
C LYS A 3 -58.10 -17.60 17.71
N LEU A 4 -58.54 -17.14 18.87
CA LEU A 4 -57.94 -16.00 19.56
C LEU A 4 -56.54 -16.34 20.13
N ILE A 5 -56.39 -17.56 20.71
CA ILE A 5 -55.12 -18.03 21.23
C ILE A 5 -54.05 -18.18 20.12
N LYS A 6 -54.44 -18.70 18.96
CA LYS A 6 -53.53 -18.85 17.80
C LYS A 6 -53.04 -17.52 17.28
N SER A 7 -53.88 -16.51 17.20
CA SER A 7 -53.51 -15.15 16.79
C SER A 7 -52.59 -14.44 17.77
N LEU A 8 -52.74 -14.72 19.08
CA LEU A 8 -51.82 -14.14 20.10
C LEU A 8 -50.45 -14.76 20.08
N THR A 9 -50.37 -16.09 19.89
CA THR A 9 -49.06 -16.78 19.85
C THR A 9 -48.24 -16.39 18.63
N GLU A 10 -48.88 -16.20 17.45
CA GLU A 10 -48.17 -15.76 16.25
C GLU A 10 -47.64 -14.33 16.39
N LYS A 11 -48.39 -13.43 17.03
CA LYS A 11 -47.92 -12.06 17.24
C LYS A 11 -46.77 -11.99 18.29
N VAL A 12 -46.82 -12.80 19.35
CA VAL A 12 -45.75 -12.86 20.33
C VAL A 12 -44.48 -13.45 19.77
N LEU A 13 -44.58 -14.49 18.93
CA LEU A 13 -43.44 -15.06 18.20
C LEU A 13 -42.79 -14.04 17.24
N ALA A 14 -43.57 -13.28 16.49
CA ALA A 14 -43.08 -12.26 15.57
C ALA A 14 -42.35 -11.13 16.30
N ILE A 15 -42.86 -10.69 17.45
CA ILE A 15 -42.22 -9.64 18.27
C ILE A 15 -40.89 -10.15 18.87
N SER A 16 -40.86 -11.40 19.32
CA SER A 16 -39.64 -12.01 19.87
C SER A 16 -38.54 -12.18 18.82
N PHE A 17 -38.88 -12.52 17.59
CA PHE A 17 -37.92 -12.60 16.49
C PHE A 17 -37.36 -11.21 16.10
N LEU A 18 -38.21 -10.18 16.12
CA LEU A 18 -37.80 -8.81 15.77
C LEU A 18 -36.83 -8.24 16.82
N THR A 19 -37.02 -8.54 18.10
CA THR A 19 -36.10 -8.08 19.17
C THR A 19 -34.75 -8.78 19.12
N ILE A 20 -34.68 -10.04 18.73
CA ILE A 20 -33.42 -10.79 18.55
C ILE A 20 -32.63 -10.25 17.34
N LEU A 21 -33.31 -9.94 16.24
CA LEU A 21 -32.63 -9.31 15.09
C LEU A 21 -32.08 -7.91 15.42
N LEU A 22 -32.81 -7.11 16.20
CA LEU A 22 -32.35 -5.76 16.56
C LEU A 22 -31.13 -5.78 17.50
N SER A 23 -31.00 -6.78 18.35
CA SER A 23 -29.86 -6.91 19.25
C SER A 23 -28.54 -7.32 18.55
N MET A 24 -28.60 -7.91 17.37
CA MET A 24 -27.41 -8.23 16.58
C MET A 24 -26.78 -7.02 15.86
N PHE A 25 -27.51 -5.92 15.71
CA PHE A 25 -27.00 -4.69 15.09
C PHE A 25 -26.31 -3.73 16.07
N THR A 26 -26.35 -3.98 17.38
CA THR A 26 -25.72 -3.10 18.38
C THR A 26 -24.30 -3.52 18.78
N SER A 27 -23.69 -4.46 18.07
CA SER A 27 -22.24 -4.68 18.17
C SER A 27 -21.52 -3.57 17.43
N THR A 28 -21.63 -2.33 17.93
CA THR A 28 -20.69 -1.28 17.61
C THR A 28 -19.35 -1.71 18.20
N SER A 29 -18.54 -2.34 17.38
CA SER A 29 -17.12 -2.50 17.64
C SER A 29 -16.59 -1.11 17.95
N SER A 30 -16.24 -0.88 19.20
CA SER A 30 -15.44 0.28 19.61
C SER A 30 -14.08 0.16 18.91
N PHE A 31 -14.04 0.60 17.66
CA PHE A 31 -12.81 0.79 16.90
C PHE A 31 -12.29 2.17 17.27
N SER A 32 -11.80 2.31 18.49
CA SER A 32 -11.01 3.45 18.91
C SER A 32 -9.82 2.96 19.72
N LYS A 33 -8.91 2.28 19.05
CA LYS A 33 -7.50 2.44 19.28
C LYS A 33 -7.04 3.33 18.15
N GLU A 34 -6.55 4.50 18.48
CA GLU A 34 -5.66 5.26 17.62
C GLU A 34 -4.47 4.33 17.42
N ASP A 35 -4.53 3.49 16.38
CA ASP A 35 -3.43 2.59 16.02
C ASP A 35 -2.30 3.52 15.59
N GLU A 36 -1.34 3.72 16.49
CA GLU A 36 -0.09 4.41 16.18
C GLU A 36 0.55 3.65 15.01
N PHE A 37 0.61 4.32 13.85
CA PHE A 37 1.16 3.71 12.65
C PHE A 37 2.61 3.29 12.89
N VAL A 38 2.90 2.04 12.60
CA VAL A 38 4.28 1.55 12.59
C VAL A 38 4.97 2.07 11.33
N LYS A 39 6.08 2.79 11.51
CA LYS A 39 6.87 3.33 10.39
C LYS A 39 7.29 2.20 9.45
N ALA A 40 7.26 2.45 8.13
CA ALA A 40 7.79 1.50 7.16
C ALA A 40 9.30 1.35 7.36
N SER A 41 9.73 0.13 7.66
CA SER A 41 11.13 -0.23 7.81
C SER A 41 11.85 -0.26 6.47
N ARG A 42 13.19 -0.29 6.50
CA ARG A 42 13.98 -0.52 5.29
C ARG A 42 13.63 -1.85 4.62
N ALA A 43 13.34 -2.89 5.38
CA ALA A 43 12.93 -4.19 4.85
C ALA A 43 11.56 -4.11 4.14
N ASP A 44 10.60 -3.37 4.71
CA ASP A 44 9.30 -3.11 4.07
C ASP A 44 9.51 -2.39 2.74
N MET A 45 10.33 -1.34 2.71
CA MET A 45 10.59 -0.56 1.50
C MET A 45 11.26 -1.39 0.40
N LEU A 46 12.20 -2.28 0.76
CA LEU A 46 12.80 -3.21 -0.18
C LEU A 46 11.77 -4.20 -0.74
N LEU A 47 10.94 -4.78 0.11
CA LEU A 47 9.89 -5.71 -0.29
C LEU A 47 8.87 -5.03 -1.23
N TYR A 48 8.37 -3.86 -0.85
CA TYR A 48 7.40 -3.12 -1.67
C TYR A 48 8.03 -2.67 -2.99
N GLY A 49 9.28 -2.20 -2.96
CA GLY A 49 10.03 -1.85 -4.17
C GLY A 49 10.12 -3.02 -5.14
N GLN A 50 10.42 -4.23 -4.66
CA GLN A 50 10.47 -5.43 -5.50
C GLN A 50 9.10 -5.80 -6.07
N ILE A 51 8.04 -5.79 -5.25
CA ILE A 51 6.68 -6.12 -5.69
C ILE A 51 6.23 -5.18 -6.81
N PHE A 52 6.36 -3.86 -6.61
CA PHE A 52 5.87 -2.88 -7.58
C PHE A 52 6.77 -2.72 -8.79
N SER A 53 8.07 -2.99 -8.67
CA SER A 53 8.97 -3.12 -9.81
C SER A 53 8.61 -4.34 -10.67
N ASN A 54 8.32 -5.48 -10.09
CA ASN A 54 7.85 -6.65 -10.83
C ASN A 54 6.51 -6.36 -11.54
N TYR A 55 5.58 -5.69 -10.87
CA TYR A 55 4.34 -5.23 -11.50
C TYR A 55 4.62 -4.32 -12.70
N PHE A 56 5.50 -3.33 -12.55
CA PHE A 56 5.94 -2.46 -13.63
C PHE A 56 6.54 -3.27 -14.80
N CYS A 57 7.45 -4.20 -14.53
CA CYS A 57 8.06 -5.06 -15.56
C CYS A 57 7.03 -5.85 -16.36
N ILE A 58 6.03 -6.44 -15.66
CA ILE A 58 4.94 -7.19 -16.30
C ILE A 58 4.07 -6.27 -17.16
N ALA A 59 3.70 -5.10 -16.63
CA ALA A 59 2.91 -4.10 -17.36
C ALA A 59 3.63 -3.67 -18.66
N ARG A 60 4.94 -3.41 -18.60
CA ARG A 60 5.76 -3.05 -19.74
C ARG A 60 5.85 -4.18 -20.78
N LYS A 61 6.05 -5.42 -20.33
CA LYS A 61 6.02 -6.60 -21.22
C LYS A 61 4.67 -6.76 -21.91
N SER A 62 3.59 -6.35 -21.25
CA SER A 62 2.22 -6.29 -21.80
C SER A 62 1.98 -5.06 -22.70
N LYS A 63 3.02 -4.31 -23.07
CA LYS A 63 3.00 -3.13 -23.95
C LYS A 63 2.27 -1.91 -23.37
N ILE A 64 2.04 -1.85 -22.06
CA ILE A 64 1.58 -0.64 -21.39
C ILE A 64 2.67 0.42 -21.49
N LYS A 65 2.33 1.67 -21.77
CA LYS A 65 3.30 2.77 -21.90
C LYS A 65 4.09 2.97 -20.62
N PHE A 66 5.34 3.43 -20.76
CA PHE A 66 6.24 3.64 -19.62
C PHE A 66 5.62 4.54 -18.55
N ASP A 67 5.12 5.70 -18.94
CA ASP A 67 4.56 6.67 -18.00
C ASP A 67 3.31 6.15 -17.29
N GLU A 68 2.48 5.38 -17.96
CA GLU A 68 1.29 4.75 -17.38
C GLU A 68 1.68 3.65 -16.39
N ALA A 69 2.61 2.79 -16.76
CA ALA A 69 3.08 1.69 -15.92
C ALA A 69 3.76 2.19 -14.64
N ILE A 70 4.64 3.19 -14.76
CA ILE A 70 5.34 3.74 -13.61
C ILE A 70 4.40 4.54 -12.68
N THR A 71 3.48 5.32 -13.25
CA THR A 71 2.49 6.07 -12.49
C THR A 71 1.60 5.13 -11.67
N THR A 72 1.10 4.05 -12.29
CA THR A 72 0.26 3.08 -11.60
C THR A 72 1.03 2.36 -10.49
N ALA A 73 2.24 1.89 -10.77
CA ALA A 73 3.06 1.21 -9.77
C ALA A 73 3.40 2.12 -8.59
N SER A 74 3.77 3.39 -8.86
CA SER A 74 4.14 4.38 -7.84
C SER A 74 2.96 4.80 -6.98
N ASN A 75 1.78 5.00 -7.57
CA ASN A 75 0.56 5.29 -6.82
C ASN A 75 0.20 4.15 -5.87
N ASN A 76 0.31 2.91 -6.30
CA ASN A 76 0.02 1.74 -5.47
C ASN A 76 1.03 1.60 -4.32
N LEU A 77 2.33 1.78 -4.58
CA LEU A 77 3.35 1.79 -3.53
C LEU A 77 3.08 2.90 -2.51
N THR A 78 2.81 4.11 -2.99
CA THR A 78 2.46 5.26 -2.14
C THR A 78 1.23 4.97 -1.29
N ALA A 79 0.17 4.40 -1.89
CA ALA A 79 -1.06 4.05 -1.18
C ALA A 79 -0.81 3.03 -0.04
N ILE A 80 0.04 2.04 -0.25
CA ILE A 80 0.41 1.08 0.82
C ILE A 80 1.17 1.78 1.94
N ILE A 81 2.15 2.64 1.63
CA ILE A 81 2.90 3.37 2.65
C ILE A 81 1.96 4.27 3.47
N ILE A 82 1.00 4.93 2.84
CA ILE A 82 0.02 5.77 3.54
C ILE A 82 -0.92 4.91 4.38
N SER A 83 -1.52 3.88 3.79
CA SER A 83 -2.58 3.11 4.46
C SER A 83 -2.06 2.22 5.59
N LYS A 84 -0.87 1.65 5.45
CA LYS A 84 -0.29 0.72 6.40
C LYS A 84 0.64 1.39 7.41
N HIS A 85 1.33 2.44 6.99
CA HIS A 85 2.39 3.08 7.77
C HIS A 85 2.11 4.57 8.04
N GLY A 86 0.92 5.09 7.71
CA GLY A 86 0.58 6.51 7.91
C GLY A 86 1.47 7.48 7.12
N GLY A 87 2.14 7.02 6.07
CA GLY A 87 3.11 7.83 5.32
C GLY A 87 4.47 7.98 6.02
N LEU A 88 4.72 7.24 7.11
CA LEU A 88 5.93 7.33 7.91
C LEU A 88 6.99 6.33 7.42
N LEU A 89 8.21 6.81 7.21
CA LEU A 89 9.38 6.01 6.85
C LEU A 89 10.40 6.05 7.98
N GLU A 90 10.96 4.89 8.35
CA GLU A 90 11.99 4.79 9.38
C GLU A 90 13.24 5.61 9.02
N GLU A 91 13.68 5.56 7.76
CA GLU A 91 14.88 6.28 7.27
C GLU A 91 14.76 7.81 7.38
N LEU A 92 13.56 8.35 7.50
CA LEU A 92 13.32 9.78 7.62
C LEU A 92 13.15 10.25 9.08
N ASP A 93 13.40 9.37 10.03
CA ASP A 93 13.35 9.64 11.46
C ASP A 93 12.09 10.39 11.92
N GLY A 94 10.94 9.97 11.37
CA GLY A 94 9.62 10.54 11.70
C GLY A 94 9.34 11.90 11.08
N LYS A 95 10.18 12.40 10.17
CA LYS A 95 9.87 13.61 9.40
C LYS A 95 8.66 13.36 8.51
N THR A 96 7.69 14.26 8.58
CA THR A 96 6.53 14.25 7.70
C THR A 96 6.97 14.60 6.29
N ILE A 97 6.61 13.78 5.33
CA ILE A 97 6.81 14.03 3.90
C ILE A 97 5.47 14.29 3.22
N THR A 98 5.48 15.14 2.19
CA THR A 98 4.28 15.39 1.40
C THR A 98 3.95 14.19 0.51
N ASN A 99 2.67 14.05 0.12
CA ASN A 99 2.26 13.00 -0.81
C ASN A 99 3.05 13.03 -2.13
N ASN A 100 3.39 14.22 -2.64
CA ASN A 100 4.21 14.35 -3.84
C ASN A 100 5.65 13.86 -3.65
N GLN A 101 6.24 14.12 -2.49
CA GLN A 101 7.58 13.60 -2.16
C GLN A 101 7.56 12.08 -2.03
N LEU A 102 6.52 11.54 -1.40
CA LEU A 102 6.35 10.09 -1.27
C LEU A 102 6.14 9.43 -2.64
N LEU A 103 5.32 10.02 -3.51
CA LEU A 103 5.09 9.53 -4.86
C LEU A 103 6.38 9.54 -5.71
N ASN A 104 7.14 10.64 -5.64
CA ASN A 104 8.43 10.74 -6.33
C ASN A 104 9.44 9.72 -5.80
N GLY A 105 9.52 9.53 -4.48
CA GLY A 105 10.34 8.51 -3.84
C GLY A 105 9.95 7.10 -4.31
N SER A 106 8.66 6.79 -4.32
CA SER A 106 8.11 5.52 -4.82
C SER A 106 8.50 5.27 -6.28
N SER A 107 8.39 6.29 -7.14
CA SER A 107 8.79 6.18 -8.55
C SER A 107 10.29 5.87 -8.69
N ASN A 108 11.13 6.54 -7.91
CA ASN A 108 12.57 6.31 -7.94
C ASN A 108 12.92 4.87 -7.49
N VAL A 109 12.35 4.39 -6.39
CA VAL A 109 12.56 3.03 -5.89
C VAL A 109 12.16 1.99 -6.95
N ILE A 110 11.01 2.16 -7.60
CA ILE A 110 10.54 1.25 -8.64
C ILE A 110 11.46 1.26 -9.85
N ILE A 111 11.85 2.44 -10.34
CA ILE A 111 12.71 2.56 -11.51
C ILE A 111 14.12 1.99 -11.22
N GLU A 112 14.70 2.29 -10.07
CA GLU A 112 16.00 1.74 -9.67
C GLU A 112 15.97 0.21 -9.61
N THR A 113 14.92 -0.35 -9.01
CA THR A 113 14.75 -1.81 -8.95
C THR A 113 14.49 -2.40 -10.34
N ALA A 114 13.70 -1.72 -11.18
CA ALA A 114 13.41 -2.17 -12.55
C ALA A 114 14.66 -2.19 -13.45
N VAL A 115 15.55 -1.20 -13.30
CA VAL A 115 16.85 -1.16 -14.04
C VAL A 115 17.72 -2.38 -13.70
N LEU A 116 17.58 -2.95 -12.50
CA LEU A 116 18.30 -4.15 -12.09
C LEU A 116 17.61 -5.46 -12.52
N THR A 117 16.27 -5.46 -12.58
CA THR A 117 15.46 -6.67 -12.80
C THR A 117 14.96 -6.84 -14.23
N CYS A 118 14.64 -5.75 -14.92
CA CYS A 118 14.10 -5.75 -16.28
C CYS A 118 14.57 -4.52 -17.10
N PRO A 119 15.88 -4.32 -17.28
CA PRO A 119 16.43 -3.12 -17.91
C PRO A 119 15.88 -2.86 -19.31
N ASP A 120 15.58 -3.91 -20.05
CA ASP A 120 14.96 -3.87 -21.38
C ASP A 120 13.55 -3.24 -21.41
N GLN A 121 12.91 -3.10 -20.26
CA GLN A 121 11.59 -2.47 -20.11
C GLN A 121 11.68 -0.99 -19.72
N VAL A 122 12.86 -0.50 -19.39
CA VAL A 122 13.13 0.90 -19.02
C VAL A 122 13.70 1.65 -20.24
N PRO A 123 13.23 2.88 -20.54
CA PRO A 123 13.84 3.67 -21.61
C PRO A 123 15.34 3.88 -21.39
N GLU A 124 16.15 3.66 -22.40
CA GLU A 124 17.62 3.67 -22.34
C GLU A 124 18.22 4.94 -21.68
N LYS A 125 17.62 6.11 -21.97
CA LYS A 125 18.05 7.37 -21.36
C LYS A 125 17.86 7.38 -19.83
N ILE A 126 16.77 6.78 -19.35
CA ILE A 126 16.46 6.68 -17.93
C ILE A 126 17.37 5.64 -17.28
N GLU A 127 17.51 4.48 -17.92
CA GLU A 127 18.40 3.41 -17.45
C GLU A 127 19.82 3.91 -17.22
N ARG A 128 20.43 4.56 -18.21
CA ARG A 128 21.78 5.12 -18.10
C ARG A 128 21.94 6.10 -16.95
N LYS A 129 20.95 7.00 -16.78
CA LYS A 129 20.96 7.96 -15.68
C LYS A 129 20.91 7.26 -14.31
N VAL A 130 20.05 6.26 -14.18
CA VAL A 130 19.87 5.54 -12.91
C VAL A 130 21.12 4.70 -12.60
N ARG A 131 21.69 3.98 -13.56
CA ARG A 131 22.93 3.22 -13.35
C ARG A 131 24.07 4.13 -12.85
N LYS A 132 24.26 5.29 -13.48
CA LYS A 132 25.25 6.27 -13.03
C LYS A 132 25.02 6.69 -11.57
N THR A 133 23.76 6.96 -11.20
CA THR A 133 23.43 7.34 -9.80
C THR A 133 23.71 6.21 -8.81
N ILE A 134 23.45 4.96 -9.19
CA ILE A 134 23.75 3.78 -8.34
C ILE A 134 25.27 3.65 -8.15
N GLU A 135 26.06 3.77 -9.21
CA GLU A 135 27.52 3.71 -9.15
C GLU A 135 28.11 4.83 -8.27
N GLU A 136 27.62 6.05 -8.43
CA GLU A 136 28.06 7.19 -7.61
C GLU A 136 27.81 6.97 -6.12
N ARG A 137 26.64 6.41 -5.76
CA ARG A 137 26.30 6.07 -4.36
C ARG A 137 27.17 4.95 -3.82
N SER A 138 27.46 3.91 -4.60
CA SER A 138 28.36 2.82 -4.21
C SER A 138 29.75 3.35 -3.89
N ASN A 139 30.32 4.15 -4.78
CA ASN A 139 31.65 4.74 -4.60
C ASN A 139 31.74 5.69 -3.39
N GLN A 140 30.65 6.35 -3.00
CA GLN A 140 30.61 7.18 -1.80
C GLN A 140 30.57 6.37 -0.52
N ASN A 141 29.89 5.23 -0.52
CA ASN A 141 29.81 4.33 0.62
C ASN A 141 31.15 3.65 0.89
N ASP A 142 31.87 3.24 -0.15
CA ASP A 142 33.20 2.64 -0.03
C ASP A 142 34.23 3.63 0.56
N LYS A 143 34.13 4.92 0.21
CA LYS A 143 34.99 5.98 0.78
C LYS A 143 34.68 6.32 2.24
N LYS A 144 33.49 6.03 2.73
CA LYS A 144 33.10 6.26 4.15
C LYS A 144 33.53 5.11 5.06
N ASN A 145 33.74 3.93 4.52
CA ASN A 145 34.08 2.72 5.27
C ASN A 145 35.56 2.42 5.30
N ASN A 146 36.40 3.22 4.63
CA ASN A 146 37.87 3.22 4.68
C ASN A 146 38.38 4.46 5.43
#